data_05007dbb1d88b7f35b36193f05c8dc43
#
_entry.id   05007dbb1d88b7f35b36193f05c8dc43
#
_cell.length_a   1.000
_cell.length_b   1.000
_cell.length_c   1.000
_cell.angle_alpha   90.00
_cell.angle_beta   90.00
_cell.angle_gamma   90.00
#
_symmetry.space_group_name_H-M   'P 1'
#
loop_
_entity.id
_entity.type
_entity.pdbx_description
1 polymer ?
#
loop_
_entity_poly.entity_id
_entity_poly.type
_entity_poly.pdbx_seq_one_letter_code
_entity_poly.pdbx_strand_id
1 'polypeptide(L)'
;AELRAARRISGGPGMLAVMADCERGLGRPEKALELGRTDEAADLDEESKIELAIVLAGARLDMGQAESAVVTIQRANPDRDARGVSACRLAYAYGNALLEAGRKDEAREWFEHAVSIDEGDWTDAGERLEECK
;
A
#
# COMPACT_ATOMS: atom_id res chain seq x y z
N ALA A 1 -10.40 -5.27 19.96
CA ALA A 1 -10.05 -4.86 21.31
C ALA A 1 -8.60 -5.22 21.65
N GLU A 2 -8.18 -6.44 21.39
CA GLU A 2 -6.82 -6.88 21.70
C GLU A 2 -5.77 -6.13 20.89
N LEU A 3 -6.03 -5.90 19.60
CA LEU A 3 -5.11 -5.14 18.76
C LEU A 3 -4.99 -3.69 19.23
N ARG A 4 -6.06 -3.10 19.68
CA ARG A 4 -6.01 -1.75 20.24
C ARG A 4 -5.20 -1.70 21.53
N ALA A 5 -5.35 -2.70 22.39
CA ALA A 5 -4.59 -2.79 23.63
C ALA A 5 -3.09 -2.95 23.33
N ALA A 6 -2.75 -3.81 22.36
CA ALA A 6 -1.37 -4.01 21.93
C ALA A 6 -0.76 -2.72 21.38
N ARG A 7 -1.53 -1.97 20.56
CA ARG A 7 -1.08 -0.70 20.03
C ARG A 7 -0.80 0.31 21.11
N ARG A 8 -1.67 0.42 22.10
CA ARG A 8 -1.46 1.35 23.22
C ARG A 8 -0.22 1.00 24.03
N ILE A 9 0.09 -0.27 24.12
CA ILE A 9 1.27 -0.74 24.87
C ILE A 9 2.54 -0.57 24.04
N SER A 10 2.53 -1.00 22.79
CA SER A 10 3.71 -1.01 21.95
C SER A 10 3.87 0.23 21.07
N GLY A 11 2.80 0.93 20.82
CA GLY A 11 2.74 2.29 20.30
C GLY A 11 3.61 2.75 19.14
N GLY A 12 4.13 1.89 18.29
CA GLY A 12 4.96 2.32 17.19
C GLY A 12 4.17 2.82 15.98
N PRO A 13 4.75 3.72 15.16
CA PRO A 13 4.06 4.26 13.97
C PRO A 13 3.63 3.21 12.96
N GLY A 14 4.36 2.11 12.84
CA GLY A 14 4.03 1.02 11.91
C GLY A 14 2.90 0.12 12.40
N MET A 15 2.50 0.23 13.65
CA MET A 15 1.52 -0.69 14.23
C MET A 15 0.14 -0.58 13.58
N LEU A 16 -0.25 0.63 13.17
CA LEU A 16 -1.56 0.82 12.56
C LEU A 16 -1.67 0.08 11.22
N ALA A 17 -0.60 0.10 10.42
CA ALA A 17 -0.55 -0.65 9.16
C ALA A 17 -0.63 -2.16 9.44
N VAL A 18 0.07 -2.64 10.47
CA VAL A 18 0.04 -4.05 10.88
C VAL A 18 -1.37 -4.45 11.28
N MET A 19 -2.04 -3.63 12.10
CA MET A 19 -3.42 -3.89 12.52
C MET A 19 -4.37 -3.96 11.33
N ALA A 20 -4.24 -3.03 10.39
CA ALA A 20 -5.07 -3.00 9.20
C ALA A 20 -4.81 -4.24 8.32
N ASP A 21 -3.56 -4.66 8.19
CA ASP A 21 -3.22 -5.84 7.42
C ASP A 21 -3.77 -7.11 8.08
N CYS A 22 -3.76 -7.17 9.41
CA CYS A 22 -4.37 -8.28 10.15
C CYS A 22 -5.87 -8.37 9.87
N GLU A 23 -6.57 -7.24 9.80
CA GLU A 23 -7.99 -7.23 9.48
C GLU A 23 -8.25 -7.76 8.07
N ARG A 24 -7.40 -7.41 7.10
CA ARG A 24 -7.46 -7.98 5.76
C ARG A 24 -7.29 -9.49 5.80
N GLY A 25 -6.27 -9.96 6.53
CA GLY A 25 -5.99 -11.39 6.65
C GLY A 25 -7.12 -12.19 7.29
N LEU A 26 -7.93 -11.52 8.12
CA LEU A 26 -9.11 -12.12 8.75
C LEU A 26 -10.36 -12.03 7.86
N GLY A 27 -10.23 -11.53 6.64
CA GLY A 27 -11.36 -11.36 5.73
C GLY A 27 -12.25 -10.17 6.07
N ARG A 28 -11.69 -9.15 6.73
CA ARG A 28 -12.42 -7.95 7.14
C ARG A 28 -11.78 -6.68 6.58
N PRO A 29 -11.73 -6.54 5.23
CA PRO A 29 -11.09 -5.36 4.62
C PRO A 29 -11.77 -4.04 5.00
N GLU A 30 -13.08 -4.02 5.26
CA GLU A 30 -13.78 -2.80 5.71
C GLU A 30 -13.27 -2.34 7.07
N LYS A 31 -12.84 -3.24 7.95
CA LYS A 31 -12.23 -2.87 9.23
C LYS A 31 -10.87 -2.22 9.03
N ALA A 32 -10.11 -2.70 8.05
CA ALA A 32 -8.85 -2.06 7.68
C ALA A 32 -9.09 -0.61 7.26
N LEU A 33 -10.11 -0.36 6.44
CA LEU A 33 -10.44 0.99 5.98
C LEU A 33 -10.86 1.90 7.15
N GLU A 34 -11.58 1.37 8.13
CA GLU A 34 -11.95 2.14 9.33
C GLU A 34 -10.71 2.61 10.09
N LEU A 35 -9.69 1.75 10.19
CA LEU A 35 -8.43 2.12 10.86
C LEU A 35 -7.73 3.28 10.14
N GLY A 36 -7.85 3.35 8.82
CA GLY A 36 -7.28 4.43 8.02
C GLY A 36 -7.98 5.77 8.20
N ARG A 37 -9.16 5.80 8.79
CA ARG A 37 -9.93 7.03 9.02
C ARG A 37 -9.78 7.58 10.43
N THR A 38 -8.91 7.00 11.23
CA THR A 38 -8.73 7.43 12.63
C THR A 38 -7.83 8.66 12.69
N ASP A 39 -7.92 9.40 13.81
CA ASP A 39 -7.04 10.54 14.07
C ASP A 39 -5.58 10.09 14.13
N GLU A 40 -5.35 8.89 14.64
CA GLU A 40 -4.01 8.31 14.70
C GLU A 40 -3.41 8.14 13.31
N ALA A 41 -4.22 7.71 12.33
CA ALA A 41 -3.77 7.57 10.95
C ALA A 41 -3.36 8.94 10.37
N ALA A 42 -4.13 9.98 10.69
CA ALA A 42 -3.83 11.34 10.22
C ALA A 42 -2.52 11.89 10.79
N ASP A 43 -2.14 11.44 11.97
CA ASP A 43 -0.96 11.93 12.69
C ASP A 43 0.33 11.14 12.40
N LEU A 44 0.27 10.12 11.56
CA LEU A 44 1.44 9.32 11.22
C LEU A 44 2.48 10.12 10.44
N ASP A 45 3.76 9.74 10.57
CA ASP A 45 4.81 10.31 9.74
C ASP A 45 4.66 9.84 8.28
N GLU A 46 5.41 10.43 7.37
CA GLU A 46 5.28 10.14 5.93
C GLU A 46 5.50 8.67 5.59
N GLU A 47 6.53 8.05 6.15
CA GLU A 47 6.83 6.65 5.87
C GLU A 47 5.72 5.73 6.35
N SER A 48 5.20 5.98 7.55
CA SER A 48 4.11 5.19 8.12
C SER A 48 2.81 5.40 7.35
N LYS A 49 2.56 6.61 6.86
CA LYS A 49 1.42 6.89 6.00
C LYS A 49 1.49 6.11 4.68
N ILE A 50 2.68 6.01 4.11
CA ILE A 50 2.91 5.23 2.89
C ILE A 50 2.59 3.76 3.15
N GLU A 51 3.12 3.19 4.23
CA GLU A 51 2.87 1.80 4.57
C GLU A 51 1.38 1.54 4.80
N LEU A 52 0.71 2.43 5.50
CA LEU A 52 -0.73 2.30 5.71
C LEU A 52 -1.49 2.41 4.38
N ALA A 53 -1.12 3.34 3.51
CA ALA A 53 -1.77 3.50 2.22
C ALA A 53 -1.67 2.22 1.37
N ILE A 54 -0.52 1.55 1.41
CA ILE A 54 -0.33 0.28 0.69
C ILE A 54 -1.32 -0.77 1.19
N VAL A 55 -1.47 -0.90 2.51
CA VAL A 55 -2.40 -1.85 3.12
C VAL A 55 -3.85 -1.49 2.77
N LEU A 56 -4.20 -0.20 2.85
CA LEU A 56 -5.57 0.25 2.55
C LEU A 56 -5.92 0.05 1.08
N ALA A 57 -4.96 0.27 0.18
CA ALA A 57 -5.16 -0.03 -1.24
C ALA A 57 -5.42 -1.53 -1.44
N GLY A 58 -4.65 -2.38 -0.74
CA GLY A 58 -4.88 -3.82 -0.74
C GLY A 58 -6.28 -4.19 -0.26
N ALA A 59 -6.78 -3.51 0.79
CA ALA A 59 -8.14 -3.72 1.29
C ALA A 59 -9.18 -3.38 0.21
N ARG A 60 -8.97 -2.30 -0.54
CA ARG A 60 -9.84 -1.94 -1.65
C ARG A 60 -9.84 -3.02 -2.74
N LEU A 61 -8.65 -3.55 -3.06
CA LEU A 61 -8.55 -4.63 -4.03
C LEU A 61 -9.27 -5.90 -3.55
N ASP A 62 -9.15 -6.21 -2.25
CA ASP A 62 -9.85 -7.35 -1.65
C ASP A 62 -11.36 -7.25 -1.85
N MET A 63 -11.88 -6.03 -1.92
CA MET A 63 -13.30 -5.75 -2.09
C MET A 63 -13.70 -5.53 -3.56
N GLY A 64 -12.78 -5.76 -4.49
CA GLY A 64 -13.04 -5.55 -5.92
C GLY A 64 -13.13 -4.09 -6.33
N GLN A 65 -12.56 -3.17 -5.53
CA GLN A 65 -12.65 -1.73 -5.75
C GLN A 65 -11.32 -1.19 -6.29
N ALA A 66 -10.94 -1.62 -7.49
CA ALA A 66 -9.62 -1.32 -8.05
C ALA A 66 -9.39 0.19 -8.27
N GLU A 67 -10.40 0.93 -8.76
CA GLU A 67 -10.23 2.37 -8.96
C GLU A 67 -10.08 3.11 -7.63
N SER A 68 -10.76 2.66 -6.58
CA SER A 68 -10.57 3.23 -5.24
C SER A 68 -9.17 2.95 -4.71
N ALA A 69 -8.62 1.77 -5.02
CA ALA A 69 -7.25 1.44 -4.67
C ALA A 69 -6.27 2.39 -5.35
N VAL A 70 -6.48 2.68 -6.64
CA VAL A 70 -5.65 3.64 -7.38
C VAL A 70 -5.67 5.01 -6.69
N VAL A 71 -6.85 5.50 -6.33
CA VAL A 71 -6.99 6.81 -5.65
C VAL A 71 -6.26 6.79 -4.30
N THR A 72 -6.37 5.68 -3.56
CA THR A 72 -5.70 5.53 -2.26
C THR A 72 -4.18 5.70 -2.40
N ILE A 73 -3.60 5.07 -3.42
CA ILE A 73 -2.17 5.19 -3.67
C ILE A 73 -1.80 6.60 -4.15
N GLN A 74 -2.62 7.20 -5.03
CA GLN A 74 -2.37 8.55 -5.53
C GLN A 74 -2.28 9.57 -4.38
N ARG A 75 -3.11 9.40 -3.37
CA ARG A 75 -3.10 10.28 -2.18
C ARG A 75 -1.83 10.16 -1.35
N ALA A 76 -1.10 9.06 -1.48
CA ALA A 76 0.19 8.88 -0.83
C ALA A 76 1.34 9.48 -1.64
N ASN A 77 1.05 10.11 -2.77
CA ASN A 77 2.00 10.82 -3.63
C ASN A 77 3.18 9.96 -4.12
N PRO A 78 2.92 8.94 -4.97
CA PRO A 78 4.03 8.23 -5.61
C PRO A 78 4.96 9.22 -6.32
N ASP A 79 6.25 9.12 -6.04
CA ASP A 79 7.24 10.08 -6.49
C ASP A 79 8.36 9.35 -7.23
N ARG A 80 8.56 9.69 -8.49
CA ARG A 80 9.58 9.05 -9.33
C ARG A 80 11.00 9.42 -8.91
N ASP A 81 11.15 10.50 -8.14
CA ASP A 81 12.46 10.92 -7.65
C ASP A 81 12.82 10.30 -6.30
N ALA A 82 11.85 9.72 -5.59
CA ALA A 82 12.10 9.10 -4.30
C ALA A 82 12.78 7.74 -4.47
N ARG A 83 13.57 7.37 -3.48
CA ARG A 83 14.30 6.09 -3.43
C ARG A 83 14.07 5.44 -2.07
N GLY A 84 14.49 4.19 -1.95
CA GLY A 84 14.38 3.44 -0.72
C GLY A 84 13.20 2.48 -0.75
N VAL A 85 13.09 1.67 0.32
CA VAL A 85 12.13 0.57 0.37
C VAL A 85 10.68 1.07 0.31
N SER A 86 10.35 2.14 1.02
CA SER A 86 8.98 2.66 1.02
C SER A 86 8.59 3.19 -0.35
N ALA A 87 9.48 3.92 -1.01
CA ALA A 87 9.22 4.44 -2.36
C ALA A 87 9.05 3.29 -3.36
N CYS A 88 9.88 2.26 -3.25
CA CYS A 88 9.79 1.08 -4.12
C CYS A 88 8.47 0.35 -3.91
N ARG A 89 8.09 0.11 -2.66
CA ARG A 89 6.85 -0.58 -2.33
C ARG A 89 5.62 0.22 -2.76
N LEU A 90 5.67 1.55 -2.64
CA LEU A 90 4.57 2.41 -3.09
C LEU A 90 4.42 2.35 -4.61
N ALA A 91 5.54 2.43 -5.35
CA ALA A 91 5.52 2.30 -6.80
C ALA A 91 4.96 0.95 -7.24
N TYR A 92 5.37 -0.12 -6.57
CA TYR A 92 4.86 -1.46 -6.81
C TYR A 92 3.36 -1.54 -6.56
N ALA A 93 2.91 -1.03 -5.42
CA ALA A 93 1.49 -1.03 -5.06
C ALA A 93 0.66 -0.23 -6.07
N TYR A 94 1.22 0.86 -6.56
CA TYR A 94 0.55 1.66 -7.59
C TYR A 94 0.41 0.87 -8.89
N GLY A 95 1.48 0.23 -9.34
CA GLY A 95 1.43 -0.64 -10.51
C GLY A 95 0.38 -1.73 -10.36
N ASN A 96 0.33 -2.35 -9.19
CA ASN A 96 -0.62 -3.42 -8.90
C ASN A 96 -2.07 -2.92 -8.97
N ALA A 97 -2.36 -1.78 -8.34
CA ALA A 97 -3.71 -1.20 -8.37
C ALA A 97 -4.12 -0.81 -9.80
N LEU A 98 -3.20 -0.21 -10.55
CA LEU A 98 -3.46 0.16 -11.93
C LEU A 98 -3.73 -1.05 -12.82
N LEU A 99 -2.96 -2.12 -12.63
CA LEU A 99 -3.16 -3.35 -13.40
C LEU A 99 -4.54 -3.95 -13.11
N GLU A 100 -4.92 -4.03 -11.84
CA GLU A 100 -6.24 -4.54 -11.44
C GLU A 100 -7.38 -3.67 -11.95
N ALA A 101 -7.13 -2.37 -12.12
CA ALA A 101 -8.10 -1.43 -12.68
C ALA A 101 -8.18 -1.48 -14.22
N GLY A 102 -7.38 -2.34 -14.85
CA GLY A 102 -7.35 -2.46 -16.31
C GLY A 102 -6.51 -1.40 -17.00
N ARG A 103 -5.73 -0.64 -16.24
CA ARG A 103 -4.88 0.46 -16.77
C ARG A 103 -3.46 -0.05 -16.99
N LYS A 104 -3.32 -0.95 -17.95
CA LYS A 104 -2.13 -1.75 -18.17
C LYS A 104 -0.89 -0.93 -18.53
N ASP A 105 -1.03 0.09 -19.37
CA ASP A 105 0.11 0.90 -19.81
C ASP A 105 0.69 1.71 -18.65
N GLU A 106 -0.18 2.29 -17.82
CA GLU A 106 0.25 3.03 -16.63
C GLU A 106 0.87 2.08 -15.61
N ALA A 107 0.29 0.89 -15.46
CA ALA A 107 0.83 -0.13 -14.55
C ALA A 107 2.25 -0.51 -14.95
N ARG A 108 2.49 -0.69 -16.25
CA ARG A 108 3.82 -1.01 -16.78
C ARG A 108 4.84 0.04 -16.38
N GLU A 109 4.50 1.31 -16.54
CA GLU A 109 5.40 2.41 -16.19
C GLU A 109 5.81 2.38 -14.72
N TRP A 110 4.86 2.11 -13.83
CA TRP A 110 5.15 2.09 -12.40
C TRP A 110 5.89 0.83 -11.97
N PHE A 111 5.61 -0.31 -12.58
CA PHE A 111 6.43 -1.51 -12.33
C PHE A 111 7.85 -1.33 -12.84
N GLU A 112 8.04 -0.70 -14.01
CA GLU A 112 9.38 -0.40 -14.52
C GLU A 112 10.12 0.50 -13.54
N HIS A 113 9.44 1.51 -13.00
CA HIS A 113 10.04 2.38 -12.01
C HIS A 113 10.41 1.61 -10.73
N ALA A 114 9.51 0.76 -10.23
CA ALA A 114 9.78 -0.05 -9.05
C ALA A 114 11.02 -0.93 -9.26
N VAL A 115 11.13 -1.57 -10.42
CA VAL A 115 12.30 -2.40 -10.76
C VAL A 115 13.57 -1.54 -10.73
N SER A 116 13.52 -0.33 -11.28
CA SER A 116 14.68 0.53 -11.38
C SER A 116 15.23 0.98 -10.02
N ILE A 117 14.39 1.04 -8.99
CA ILE A 117 14.81 1.48 -7.66
C ILE A 117 14.85 0.34 -6.62
N ASP A 118 14.55 -0.89 -7.03
CA ASP A 118 14.53 -2.04 -6.12
C ASP A 118 15.95 -2.60 -5.96
N GLU A 119 16.64 -2.08 -4.96
CA GLU A 119 18.03 -2.43 -4.69
C GLU A 119 18.19 -3.70 -3.85
N GLY A 120 17.12 -4.13 -3.18
CA GLY A 120 17.19 -5.25 -2.23
C GLY A 120 16.24 -6.40 -2.50
N ASP A 121 15.73 -6.51 -3.73
CA ASP A 121 14.69 -7.50 -4.05
C ASP A 121 13.49 -7.41 -3.12
N TRP A 122 13.05 -6.19 -2.86
CA TRP A 122 11.96 -5.94 -1.92
C TRP A 122 10.58 -6.32 -2.49
N THR A 123 10.46 -6.42 -3.82
CA THR A 123 9.19 -6.69 -4.50
C THR A 123 9.40 -7.70 -5.64
N ASP A 124 8.29 -8.22 -6.16
CA ASP A 124 8.29 -9.02 -7.37
C ASP A 124 7.92 -8.19 -8.61
N ALA A 125 8.27 -6.92 -8.60
CA ALA A 125 7.91 -5.99 -9.68
C ALA A 125 8.37 -6.47 -11.06
N GLY A 126 9.54 -7.10 -11.14
CA GLY A 126 10.05 -7.66 -12.39
C GLY A 126 9.13 -8.71 -12.99
N GLU A 127 8.61 -9.59 -12.14
CA GLU A 127 7.65 -10.63 -12.55
C GLU A 127 6.32 -10.01 -12.97
N ARG A 128 5.84 -9.04 -12.20
CA ARG A 128 4.59 -8.36 -12.52
C ARG A 128 4.70 -7.55 -13.80
N LEU A 129 5.88 -6.99 -14.08
CA LEU A 129 6.13 -6.26 -15.31
C LEU A 129 5.89 -7.15 -16.54
N GLU A 130 6.29 -8.42 -16.48
CA GLU A 130 6.04 -9.36 -17.57
C GLU A 130 4.56 -9.51 -17.87
N GLU A 131 3.70 -9.42 -16.85
CA GLU A 131 2.25 -9.51 -17.02
C GLU A 131 1.68 -8.30 -17.78
N CYS A 132 2.42 -7.21 -17.85
CA CYS A 132 2.00 -5.98 -18.52
C CYS A 132 2.45 -5.89 -20.00
N LYS A 133 3.17 -6.89 -20.49
CA LYS A 133 3.69 -6.90 -21.86
C LYS A 133 2.72 -7.47 -22.89
#